data_0bbbabf7748803453e769afae9c80180
#
_entry.id   0bbbabf7748803453e769afae9c80180
#
_cell.length_a   1.000
_cell.length_b   1.000
_cell.length_c   1.000
_cell.angle_alpha   90.00
_cell.angle_beta   90.00
_cell.angle_gamma   90.00
#
_symmetry.space_group_name_H-M   'P 1'
#
loop_
_entity.id
_entity.type
_entity.pdbx_description
1 polymer ?
#
loop_
_entity_poly.entity_id
_entity_poly.type
_entity_poly.pdbx_seq_one_letter_code
_entity_poly.pdbx_strand_id
1 'polypeptide(L)'
;MELQTIRPNLVQAIRAYRVDDLMSAADAAGQHFLYANLSTAQSKQDVLDGIAAAFTFPAHFGKNLDALFDCMTDLVHKSGPQPGFVVVLEQLPDNPRFDREAREQLLEVFRDAAEYWGERRIPFRCFYSFQ
;
A
#
# COMPACT_ATOMS: atom_id res chain seq x y z
N MET A 1 -7.09 3.29 -19.09
CA MET A 1 -7.51 2.09 -18.37
C MET A 1 -8.53 2.45 -17.31
N GLU A 2 -9.44 1.54 -17.03
CA GLU A 2 -10.46 1.75 -16.00
C GLU A 2 -10.18 0.88 -14.77
N LEU A 3 -10.27 1.47 -13.60
CA LEU A 3 -9.93 0.81 -12.35
C LEU A 3 -10.79 -0.43 -12.07
N GLN A 4 -12.08 -0.37 -12.41
CA GLN A 4 -13.00 -1.49 -12.17
C GLN A 4 -12.67 -2.74 -12.98
N THR A 5 -11.81 -2.66 -13.99
CA THR A 5 -11.33 -3.84 -14.72
C THR A 5 -10.30 -4.63 -13.91
N ILE A 6 -9.80 -4.04 -12.82
CA ILE A 6 -8.83 -4.68 -11.92
C ILE A 6 -9.58 -5.15 -10.69
N ARG A 7 -9.47 -6.45 -10.38
CA ARG A 7 -10.16 -7.04 -9.23
C ARG A 7 -9.77 -6.34 -7.93
N PRO A 8 -10.74 -5.90 -7.10
CA PRO A 8 -10.43 -5.24 -5.85
C PRO A 8 -10.07 -6.21 -4.72
N ASN A 9 -9.54 -5.65 -3.65
CA ASN A 9 -9.23 -6.34 -2.39
C ASN A 9 -8.22 -7.45 -2.58
N LEU A 10 -7.19 -7.12 -3.36
CA LEU A 10 -6.03 -7.97 -3.64
C LEU A 10 -4.75 -7.17 -3.55
N VAL A 11 -3.68 -7.88 -3.24
CA VAL A 11 -2.30 -7.38 -3.32
C VAL A 11 -1.62 -8.13 -4.45
N GLN A 12 -1.06 -7.42 -5.42
CA GLN A 12 -0.47 -8.04 -6.59
C GLN A 12 0.77 -7.28 -7.08
N ALA A 13 1.64 -7.99 -7.79
CA ALA A 13 2.77 -7.36 -8.46
C ALA A 13 2.26 -6.40 -9.53
N ILE A 14 2.93 -5.26 -9.67
CA ILE A 14 2.47 -4.21 -10.60
C ILE A 14 2.57 -4.65 -12.07
N ARG A 15 3.55 -5.49 -12.40
CA ARG A 15 3.75 -6.07 -13.75
C ARG A 15 3.67 -5.02 -14.87
N ALA A 16 2.68 -5.15 -15.74
CA ALA A 16 2.48 -4.27 -16.89
C ALA A 16 1.74 -2.97 -16.57
N TYR A 17 1.19 -2.82 -15.37
CA TYR A 17 0.55 -1.57 -14.98
C TYR A 17 1.60 -0.50 -14.75
N ARG A 18 1.30 0.72 -15.15
CA ARG A 18 2.16 1.88 -14.91
C ARG A 18 1.62 2.67 -13.73
N VAL A 19 2.53 3.20 -12.91
CA VAL A 19 2.14 4.00 -11.74
C VAL A 19 1.26 5.18 -12.15
N ASP A 20 1.63 5.90 -13.21
CA ASP A 20 0.86 7.05 -13.69
C ASP A 20 -0.56 6.67 -14.11
N ASP A 21 -0.71 5.51 -14.74
CA ASP A 21 -2.03 5.01 -15.16
C ASP A 21 -2.88 4.64 -13.95
N LEU A 22 -2.27 4.02 -12.92
CA LEU A 22 -2.98 3.69 -11.69
C LEU A 22 -3.42 4.93 -10.93
N MET A 23 -2.54 5.95 -10.88
CA MET A 23 -2.87 7.23 -10.26
C MET A 23 -4.04 7.90 -10.98
N SER A 24 -4.00 7.96 -12.31
CA SER A 24 -5.07 8.55 -13.10
C SER A 24 -6.38 7.79 -12.96
N ALA A 25 -6.32 6.45 -12.93
CA ALA A 25 -7.50 5.61 -12.77
C ALA A 25 -8.13 5.79 -11.38
N ALA A 26 -7.31 5.91 -10.34
CA ALA A 26 -7.79 6.18 -8.99
C ALA A 26 -8.48 7.54 -8.92
N ASP A 27 -7.87 8.57 -9.51
CA ASP A 27 -8.43 9.92 -9.57
C ASP A 27 -9.78 9.92 -10.29
N ALA A 28 -9.86 9.27 -11.44
CA ALA A 28 -11.10 9.17 -12.22
C ALA A 28 -12.21 8.46 -11.45
N ALA A 29 -11.86 7.49 -10.61
CA ALA A 29 -12.81 6.75 -9.78
C ALA A 29 -13.12 7.44 -8.44
N GLY A 30 -12.47 8.56 -8.15
CA GLY A 30 -12.61 9.25 -6.87
C GLY A 30 -11.99 8.50 -5.70
N GLN A 31 -11.09 7.57 -5.97
CA GLN A 31 -10.46 6.76 -4.93
C GLN A 31 -9.15 7.38 -4.45
N HIS A 32 -8.83 7.16 -3.19
CA HIS A 32 -7.62 7.70 -2.57
C HIS A 32 -6.39 6.94 -3.05
N PHE A 33 -5.40 7.67 -3.57
CA PHE A 33 -4.17 7.09 -4.09
C PHE A 33 -3.03 7.27 -3.08
N LEU A 34 -2.42 6.16 -2.67
CA LEU A 34 -1.31 6.13 -1.71
C LEU A 34 -0.09 5.54 -2.42
N TYR A 35 0.94 6.34 -2.58
CA TYR A 35 2.14 5.95 -3.31
C TYR A 35 3.38 6.10 -2.45
N ALA A 36 4.19 5.05 -2.37
CA ALA A 36 5.50 5.07 -1.72
C ALA A 36 6.56 4.59 -2.69
N ASN A 37 7.57 5.44 -2.94
CA ASN A 37 8.77 5.06 -3.67
C ASN A 37 9.82 4.61 -2.67
N LEU A 38 10.16 3.32 -2.70
CA LEU A 38 11.04 2.68 -1.74
C LEU A 38 12.42 2.37 -2.33
N SER A 39 12.78 3.04 -3.42
CA SER A 39 14.02 2.78 -4.16
C SER A 39 15.28 2.99 -3.32
N THR A 40 15.24 3.83 -2.31
CA THR A 40 16.38 4.10 -1.42
C THR A 40 16.33 3.30 -0.12
N ALA A 41 15.26 2.58 0.13
CA ALA A 41 15.13 1.74 1.34
C ALA A 41 16.01 0.50 1.21
N GLN A 42 16.69 0.11 2.28
CA GLN A 42 17.57 -1.04 2.31
C GLN A 42 17.15 -2.10 3.34
N SER A 43 16.40 -1.73 4.35
CA SER A 43 16.04 -2.60 5.47
C SER A 43 14.55 -2.53 5.74
N LYS A 44 14.07 -3.44 6.59
CA LYS A 44 12.68 -3.43 7.06
C LYS A 44 12.33 -2.07 7.70
N GLN A 45 13.22 -1.52 8.51
CA GLN A 45 12.98 -0.24 9.17
C GLN A 45 12.87 0.89 8.13
N ASP A 46 13.75 0.89 7.13
CA ASP A 46 13.70 1.89 6.05
C ASP A 46 12.37 1.81 5.29
N VAL A 47 11.87 0.60 5.06
CA VAL A 47 10.59 0.40 4.37
C VAL A 47 9.45 0.98 5.19
N LEU A 48 9.40 0.69 6.49
CA LEU A 48 8.35 1.21 7.37
C LEU A 48 8.43 2.75 7.46
N ASP A 49 9.62 3.30 7.58
CA ASP A 49 9.83 4.75 7.61
C ASP A 49 9.39 5.41 6.30
N GLY A 50 9.73 4.78 5.17
CA GLY A 50 9.37 5.30 3.85
C GLY A 50 7.86 5.29 3.62
N ILE A 51 7.19 4.23 4.02
CA ILE A 51 5.73 4.13 3.92
C ILE A 51 5.07 5.18 4.83
N ALA A 52 5.54 5.28 6.07
CA ALA A 52 4.99 6.24 7.03
C ALA A 52 5.11 7.68 6.54
N ALA A 53 6.25 8.03 5.95
CA ALA A 53 6.46 9.37 5.38
C ALA A 53 5.57 9.61 4.16
N ALA A 54 5.52 8.64 3.25
CA ALA A 54 4.75 8.77 2.01
C ALA A 54 3.25 8.85 2.26
N PHE A 55 2.75 8.07 3.22
CA PHE A 55 1.32 8.01 3.54
C PHE A 55 0.92 8.98 4.66
N THR A 56 1.86 9.77 5.14
CA THR A 56 1.64 10.79 6.20
C THR A 56 1.02 10.21 7.46
N PHE A 57 1.58 9.11 7.95
CA PHE A 57 1.17 8.50 9.21
C PHE A 57 1.43 9.45 10.38
N PRO A 58 0.67 9.32 11.49
CA PRO A 58 0.88 10.20 12.62
C PRO A 58 2.27 10.04 13.24
N ALA A 59 2.76 11.09 13.90
CA ALA A 59 4.10 11.11 14.52
C ALA A 59 4.29 9.99 15.54
N HIS A 60 3.22 9.50 16.15
CA HIS A 60 3.27 8.42 17.13
C HIS A 60 3.23 7.01 16.51
N PHE A 61 3.37 6.90 15.17
CA PHE A 61 3.42 5.61 14.51
C PHE A 61 4.51 4.73 15.13
N GLY A 62 4.13 3.51 15.55
CA GLY A 62 5.01 2.60 16.31
C GLY A 62 6.09 1.90 15.50
N LYS A 63 6.18 2.13 14.19
CA LYS A 63 7.22 1.59 13.28
C LYS A 63 7.37 0.07 13.36
N ASN A 64 6.25 -0.63 13.41
CA ASN A 64 6.18 -2.08 13.35
C ASN A 64 4.99 -2.53 12.49
N LEU A 65 4.90 -3.84 12.23
CA LEU A 65 3.86 -4.37 11.35
C LEU A 65 2.45 -4.21 11.93
N ASP A 66 2.30 -4.32 13.25
CA ASP A 66 1.00 -4.12 13.89
C ASP A 66 0.54 -2.67 13.75
N ALA A 67 1.45 -1.73 13.96
CA ALA A 67 1.16 -0.30 13.78
C ALA A 67 0.84 0.01 12.31
N LEU A 68 1.53 -0.65 11.36
CA LEU A 68 1.25 -0.49 9.94
C LEU A 68 -0.18 -0.96 9.62
N PHE A 69 -0.59 -2.12 10.13
CA PHE A 69 -1.95 -2.63 9.93
C PHE A 69 -2.98 -1.64 10.49
N ASP A 70 -2.74 -1.14 11.70
CA ASP A 70 -3.64 -0.16 12.33
C ASP A 70 -3.78 1.09 11.47
N CYS A 71 -2.68 1.62 10.93
CA CYS A 71 -2.74 2.79 10.07
C CYS A 71 -3.44 2.49 8.73
N MET A 72 -3.19 1.31 8.14
CA MET A 72 -3.80 0.95 6.85
C MET A 72 -5.29 0.66 6.98
N THR A 73 -5.78 0.35 8.16
CA THR A 73 -7.20 0.12 8.41
C THR A 73 -7.89 1.33 9.04
N ASP A 74 -7.15 2.44 9.25
CA ASP A 74 -7.66 3.68 9.82
C ASP A 74 -7.54 4.86 8.84
N LEU A 75 -7.45 4.59 7.55
CA LEU A 75 -7.26 5.63 6.52
C LEU A 75 -8.42 6.63 6.45
N VAL A 76 -9.58 6.24 6.92
CA VAL A 76 -10.80 7.06 6.91
C VAL A 76 -10.65 8.30 7.77
N HIS A 77 -9.92 8.22 8.89
CA HIS A 77 -9.81 9.32 9.85
C HIS A 77 -9.15 10.58 9.29
N LYS A 78 -8.17 10.42 8.40
CA LYS A 78 -7.41 11.58 7.90
C LYS A 78 -8.10 12.31 6.77
N SER A 79 -8.80 11.57 5.91
CA SER A 79 -9.34 12.11 4.66
C SER A 79 -10.85 12.03 4.59
N GLY A 80 -11.50 11.62 5.67
CA GLY A 80 -12.94 11.32 5.67
C GLY A 80 -13.23 10.01 4.93
N PRO A 81 -14.51 9.65 4.80
CA PRO A 81 -14.90 8.43 4.09
C PRO A 81 -14.42 8.46 2.65
N GLN A 82 -13.79 7.36 2.19
CA GLN A 82 -13.29 7.23 0.83
C GLN A 82 -14.07 6.13 0.09
N PRO A 83 -14.37 6.32 -1.21
CA PRO A 83 -15.03 5.26 -1.98
C PRO A 83 -14.11 4.08 -2.28
N GLY A 84 -12.82 4.19 -2.04
CA GLY A 84 -11.85 3.14 -2.23
C GLY A 84 -10.42 3.64 -2.13
N PHE A 85 -9.48 2.71 -2.23
CA PHE A 85 -8.04 3.00 -2.09
C PHE A 85 -7.26 2.29 -3.19
N VAL A 86 -6.25 2.98 -3.72
CA VAL A 86 -5.23 2.38 -4.58
C VAL A 86 -3.88 2.66 -3.94
N VAL A 87 -3.15 1.59 -3.61
CA VAL A 87 -1.86 1.65 -2.93
C VAL A 87 -0.78 1.14 -3.87
N VAL A 88 0.32 1.87 -3.99
CA VAL A 88 1.48 1.44 -4.77
C VAL A 88 2.72 1.48 -3.89
N LEU A 89 3.37 0.34 -3.76
CA LEU A 89 4.65 0.17 -3.06
C LEU A 89 5.70 -0.11 -4.13
N GLU A 90 6.39 0.94 -4.58
CA GLU A 90 7.33 0.83 -5.69
C GLU A 90 8.74 0.58 -5.19
N GLN A 91 9.39 -0.44 -5.76
CA GLN A 91 10.79 -0.77 -5.53
C GLN A 91 11.12 -1.15 -4.08
N LEU A 92 10.35 -2.10 -3.53
CA LEU A 92 10.71 -2.73 -2.26
C LEU A 92 12.12 -3.34 -2.36
N PRO A 93 12.94 -3.25 -1.28
CA PRO A 93 14.28 -3.82 -1.32
C PRO A 93 14.29 -5.33 -1.51
N ASP A 94 15.36 -5.84 -2.12
CA ASP A 94 15.57 -7.25 -2.38
C ASP A 94 17.01 -7.59 -2.01
N ASN A 95 17.26 -7.78 -0.70
CA ASN A 95 18.60 -8.01 -0.15
C ASN A 95 18.48 -8.74 1.20
N PRO A 96 19.60 -9.21 1.82
CA PRO A 96 19.53 -9.95 3.08
C PRO A 96 18.93 -9.17 4.26
N ARG A 97 18.90 -7.85 4.22
CA ARG A 97 18.31 -7.03 5.28
C ARG A 97 16.78 -6.87 5.11
N PHE A 98 16.27 -7.27 3.95
CA PHE A 98 14.83 -7.32 3.67
C PHE A 98 14.60 -8.55 2.80
N ASP A 99 14.73 -9.70 3.43
CA ASP A 99 14.70 -11.00 2.77
C ASP A 99 13.26 -11.44 2.45
N ARG A 100 13.13 -12.65 1.89
CA ARG A 100 11.84 -13.19 1.49
C ARG A 100 10.83 -13.21 2.65
N GLU A 101 11.28 -13.59 3.85
CA GLU A 101 10.41 -13.62 5.02
C GLU A 101 9.91 -12.23 5.38
N ALA A 102 10.80 -11.25 5.40
CA ALA A 102 10.43 -9.86 5.69
C ALA A 102 9.47 -9.31 4.63
N ARG A 103 9.73 -9.62 3.35
CA ARG A 103 8.84 -9.20 2.25
C ARG A 103 7.45 -9.80 2.40
N GLU A 104 7.37 -11.09 2.69
CA GLU A 104 6.07 -11.76 2.87
C GLU A 104 5.31 -11.23 4.08
N GLN A 105 6.01 -10.95 5.18
CA GLN A 105 5.38 -10.36 6.36
C GLN A 105 4.80 -8.98 6.07
N LEU A 106 5.52 -8.15 5.32
CA LEU A 106 5.03 -6.83 4.93
C LEU A 106 3.80 -6.94 4.02
N LEU A 107 3.89 -7.76 2.97
CA LEU A 107 2.80 -7.93 2.02
C LEU A 107 1.56 -8.53 2.69
N GLU A 108 1.75 -9.39 3.69
CA GLU A 108 0.63 -9.96 4.44
C GLU A 108 -0.16 -8.88 5.19
N VAL A 109 0.50 -7.84 5.70
CA VAL A 109 -0.19 -6.71 6.32
C VAL A 109 -1.14 -6.05 5.31
N PHE A 110 -0.68 -5.86 4.06
CA PHE A 110 -1.52 -5.26 3.02
C PHE A 110 -2.63 -6.20 2.56
N ARG A 111 -2.38 -7.52 2.53
CA ARG A 111 -3.43 -8.50 2.26
C ARG A 111 -4.52 -8.46 3.34
N ASP A 112 -4.12 -8.39 4.60
CA ASP A 112 -5.05 -8.30 5.72
C ASP A 112 -5.84 -6.98 5.67
N ALA A 113 -5.19 -5.88 5.29
CA ALA A 113 -5.88 -4.61 5.09
C ALA A 113 -6.89 -4.69 3.93
N ALA A 114 -6.50 -5.34 2.84
CA ALA A 114 -7.39 -5.54 1.69
C ALA A 114 -8.64 -6.33 2.09
N GLU A 115 -8.47 -7.37 2.90
CA GLU A 115 -9.59 -8.15 3.43
C GLU A 115 -10.47 -7.33 4.38
N TYR A 116 -9.85 -6.57 5.27
CA TYR A 116 -10.56 -5.66 6.19
C TYR A 116 -11.51 -4.73 5.43
N TRP A 117 -11.01 -4.06 4.38
CA TRP A 117 -11.81 -3.15 3.57
C TRP A 117 -12.84 -3.90 2.73
N GLY A 118 -12.50 -5.10 2.24
CA GLY A 118 -13.42 -5.95 1.48
C GLY A 118 -14.64 -6.36 2.30
N GLU A 119 -14.46 -6.68 3.57
CA GLU A 119 -15.57 -6.98 4.48
C GLU A 119 -16.52 -5.79 4.65
N ARG A 120 -16.01 -4.58 4.46
CA ARG A 120 -16.78 -3.33 4.53
C ARG A 120 -17.27 -2.85 3.17
N ARG A 121 -17.05 -3.68 2.14
CA ARG A 121 -17.44 -3.38 0.75
C ARG A 121 -16.79 -2.11 0.22
N ILE A 122 -15.56 -1.85 0.64
CA ILE A 122 -14.74 -0.76 0.15
C ILE A 122 -13.61 -1.35 -0.67
N PRO A 123 -13.50 -1.04 -1.97
CA PRO A 123 -12.41 -1.57 -2.78
C PRO A 123 -11.06 -1.05 -2.31
N PHE A 124 -10.12 -1.97 -2.19
CA PHE A 124 -8.75 -1.69 -1.80
C PHE A 124 -7.84 -2.48 -2.74
N ARG A 125 -7.04 -1.77 -3.51
CA ARG A 125 -6.12 -2.38 -4.47
C ARG A 125 -4.70 -2.01 -4.10
N CYS A 126 -3.82 -2.98 -4.01
CA CYS A 126 -2.41 -2.76 -3.68
C CYS A 126 -1.52 -3.39 -4.74
N PHE A 127 -0.55 -2.63 -5.21
CA PHE A 127 0.42 -3.05 -6.23
C PHE A 127 1.81 -2.87 -5.67
N TYR A 128 2.72 -3.79 -5.99
CA TYR A 128 4.11 -3.70 -5.53
C TYR A 128 5.09 -4.07 -6.62
N SER A 129 6.31 -3.56 -6.49
CA SER A 129 7.46 -3.98 -7.29
C SER A 129 8.69 -4.08 -6.40
N PHE A 130 9.72 -4.75 -6.88
CA PHE A 130 11.01 -4.87 -6.19
C PHE A 130 12.10 -4.11 -6.91
N GLN A 131 13.12 -3.73 -6.16
CA GLN A 131 14.33 -3.10 -6.69
C GLN A 131 15.06 -4.01 -7.69
#